data_a59b364028ea4928e848c823d79d32e4
#
_entry.id   a59b364028ea4928e848c823d79d32e4
#
_cell.length_a   1.000
_cell.length_b   1.000
_cell.length_c   1.000
_cell.angle_alpha   90.00
_cell.angle_beta   90.00
_cell.angle_gamma   90.00
#
_symmetry.space_group_name_H-M   'P 1'
#
loop_
_entity.id
_entity.type
_entity.pdbx_description
1 polymer ?
#
loop_
_entity_poly.entity_id
_entity_poly.type
_entity_poly.pdbx_seq_one_letter_code
_entity_poly.pdbx_strand_id
1 'polypeptide(L)'
;RSLLDRLATLSAEVRADKALAGRIRAKYKIKNTTGYSLNALVDYSDPVDILAHLMIGSEGTLGFISRVTYETVPEYAHKASALAFFSDMESACRAVVSLKERPVDAVELLDRASLRCVAHKPGMPPLLKTLPEGATALLIETRAPSGSELELRIASVLEALDAYPLIEAPAFTTDPAEIDRLWNVRKGTFPAVGAVRKPATTVVRPTLRVPMT
;
A
#
# COMPACT_ATOMS: atom_id res chain seq x y z
N ARG A 1 27.59 22.23 21.47
CA ARG A 1 26.48 22.41 20.49
C ARG A 1 25.29 21.57 20.94
N SER A 2 24.11 22.17 20.93
CA SER A 2 22.86 21.44 21.23
C SER A 2 22.58 20.41 20.16
N LEU A 3 21.66 19.44 20.46
CA LEU A 3 21.20 18.48 19.47
C LEU A 3 20.61 19.19 18.24
N LEU A 4 19.82 20.25 18.48
CA LEU A 4 19.17 21.01 17.40
C LEU A 4 20.21 21.74 16.51
N ASP A 5 21.27 22.32 17.08
CA ASP A 5 22.36 22.92 16.29
C ASP A 5 23.05 21.89 15.38
N ARG A 6 23.24 20.68 15.88
CA ARG A 6 23.85 19.59 15.10
C ARG A 6 22.94 19.15 13.96
N LEU A 7 21.62 19.04 14.21
CA LEU A 7 20.65 18.69 13.16
C LEU A 7 20.56 19.77 12.09
N ALA A 8 20.54 21.04 12.48
CA ALA A 8 20.57 22.16 11.54
C ALA A 8 21.83 22.12 10.66
N THR A 9 23.01 21.89 11.26
CA THR A 9 24.27 21.75 10.53
C THR A 9 24.21 20.57 9.55
N LEU A 10 23.79 19.38 9.99
CA LEU A 10 23.66 18.20 9.15
C LEU A 10 22.69 18.42 7.98
N SER A 11 21.54 19.05 8.24
CA SER A 11 20.58 19.38 7.19
C SER A 11 21.18 20.34 6.15
N ALA A 12 21.93 21.35 6.60
CA ALA A 12 22.61 22.29 5.72
C ALA A 12 23.66 21.58 4.83
N GLU A 13 24.46 20.69 5.41
CA GLU A 13 25.45 19.88 4.69
C GLU A 13 24.79 18.98 3.63
N VAL A 14 23.73 18.25 3.99
CA VAL A 14 22.99 17.39 3.06
C VAL A 14 22.36 18.19 1.92
N ARG A 15 21.84 19.40 2.20
CA ARG A 15 21.25 20.26 1.16
C ARG A 15 22.29 20.91 0.25
N ALA A 16 23.49 21.18 0.77
CA ALA A 16 24.60 21.70 0.00
C ALA A 16 25.12 20.67 -1.03
N ASP A 17 25.10 19.38 -0.68
CA ASP A 17 25.38 18.29 -1.62
C ASP A 17 24.14 18.06 -2.53
N LYS A 18 24.16 18.70 -3.70
CA LYS A 18 23.07 18.63 -4.67
C LYS A 18 22.80 17.21 -5.19
N ALA A 19 23.85 16.40 -5.31
CA ALA A 19 23.71 15.02 -5.76
C ALA A 19 22.98 14.16 -4.70
N LEU A 20 23.41 14.24 -3.45
CA LEU A 20 22.80 13.55 -2.33
C LEU A 20 21.36 14.01 -2.11
N ALA A 21 21.10 15.31 -2.06
CA ALA A 21 19.75 15.86 -1.91
C ALA A 21 18.82 15.43 -3.06
N GLY A 22 19.34 15.40 -4.29
CA GLY A 22 18.59 14.90 -5.46
C GLY A 22 18.23 13.42 -5.35
N ARG A 23 19.16 12.58 -4.90
CA ARG A 23 18.91 11.14 -4.66
C ARG A 23 17.86 10.93 -3.56
N ILE A 24 17.93 11.67 -2.46
CA ILE A 24 16.94 11.61 -1.37
C ILE A 24 15.57 11.97 -1.92
N ARG A 25 15.41 13.11 -2.58
CA ARG A 25 14.11 13.53 -3.16
C ARG A 25 13.56 12.51 -4.15
N ALA A 26 14.41 11.97 -5.04
CA ALA A 26 13.99 10.95 -6.00
C ALA A 26 13.50 9.66 -5.31
N LYS A 27 14.23 9.20 -4.29
CA LYS A 27 13.86 8.00 -3.53
C LYS A 27 12.54 8.16 -2.78
N TYR A 28 12.28 9.31 -2.20
CA TYR A 28 11.08 9.57 -1.40
C TYR A 28 9.88 10.07 -2.20
N LYS A 29 9.97 10.15 -3.54
CA LYS A 29 8.78 10.29 -4.41
C LYS A 29 7.84 9.09 -4.30
N ILE A 30 8.35 7.94 -3.88
CA ILE A 30 7.55 6.76 -3.56
C ILE A 30 7.60 6.50 -2.06
N LYS A 31 6.55 5.89 -1.51
CA LYS A 31 6.51 5.49 -0.10
C LYS A 31 7.75 4.64 0.23
N ASN A 32 8.54 5.07 1.19
CA ASN A 32 9.72 4.36 1.66
C ASN A 32 9.62 4.11 3.16
N THR A 33 9.68 2.85 3.56
CA THR A 33 9.59 2.41 4.96
C THR A 33 10.85 1.66 5.41
N THR A 34 11.94 1.76 4.65
CA THR A 34 13.20 1.06 4.94
C THR A 34 14.23 2.07 5.42
N GLY A 35 14.70 1.89 6.64
CA GLY A 35 15.65 2.78 7.29
C GLY A 35 15.02 4.08 7.78
N TYR A 36 15.86 5.05 8.13
CA TYR A 36 15.41 6.34 8.65
C TYR A 36 14.83 7.24 7.56
N SER A 37 13.91 8.14 7.95
CA SER A 37 13.26 9.11 7.08
C SER A 37 14.23 10.26 6.71
N LEU A 38 15.25 9.95 5.89
CA LEU A 38 16.29 10.90 5.49
C LEU A 38 15.75 12.12 4.72
N ASN A 39 14.57 12.00 4.12
CA ASN A 39 13.90 13.14 3.50
C ASN A 39 13.63 14.27 4.49
N ALA A 40 13.51 14.01 5.78
CA ALA A 40 13.37 15.04 6.81
C ALA A 40 14.49 16.09 6.74
N LEU A 41 15.72 15.69 6.35
CA LEU A 41 16.87 16.60 6.22
C LEU A 41 16.79 17.55 5.01
N VAL A 42 15.97 17.23 4.01
CA VAL A 42 15.81 18.03 2.78
C VAL A 42 14.45 18.70 2.66
N ASP A 43 13.40 18.15 3.31
CA ASP A 43 12.03 18.65 3.23
C ASP A 43 11.76 19.74 4.28
N TYR A 44 12.38 19.63 5.47
CA TYR A 44 12.18 20.56 6.59
C TYR A 44 13.42 21.40 6.86
N SER A 45 13.22 22.66 7.29
CA SER A 45 14.30 23.58 7.66
C SER A 45 14.44 23.80 9.17
N ASP A 46 13.34 23.67 9.91
CA ASP A 46 13.35 23.75 11.36
C ASP A 46 13.93 22.47 11.97
N PRO A 47 14.92 22.54 12.88
CA PRO A 47 15.54 21.35 13.47
C PRO A 47 14.57 20.52 14.32
N VAL A 48 13.50 21.12 14.87
CA VAL A 48 12.50 20.39 15.63
C VAL A 48 11.62 19.55 14.68
N ASP A 49 11.21 20.12 13.54
CA ASP A 49 10.48 19.40 12.49
C ASP A 49 11.33 18.28 11.89
N ILE A 50 12.63 18.56 11.64
CA ILE A 50 13.57 17.52 11.18
C ILE A 50 13.60 16.37 12.18
N LEU A 51 13.75 16.66 13.47
CA LEU A 51 13.79 15.64 14.52
C LEU A 51 12.49 14.84 14.56
N ALA A 52 11.34 15.52 14.57
CA ALA A 52 10.04 14.89 14.63
C ALA A 52 9.83 13.90 13.48
N HIS A 53 10.23 14.28 12.25
CA HIS A 53 10.07 13.43 11.07
C HIS A 53 11.12 12.32 10.96
N LEU A 54 12.35 12.53 11.47
CA LEU A 54 13.35 11.46 11.59
C LEU A 54 12.93 10.35 12.57
N MET A 55 12.15 10.70 13.60
CA MET A 55 11.62 9.73 14.57
C MET A 55 10.62 8.76 13.93
N ILE A 56 9.94 9.14 12.84
CA ILE A 56 8.98 8.30 12.13
C ILE A 56 9.72 7.14 11.45
N GLY A 57 9.37 5.91 11.81
CA GLY A 57 10.02 4.71 11.29
C GLY A 57 11.38 4.40 11.90
N SER A 58 11.80 5.10 12.97
CA SER A 58 13.06 4.83 13.68
C SER A 58 13.03 3.59 14.57
N GLU A 59 11.85 3.03 14.82
CA GLU A 59 11.64 1.81 15.63
C GLU A 59 12.30 1.86 17.01
N GLY A 60 12.30 3.06 17.64
CA GLY A 60 12.88 3.29 18.96
C GLY A 60 14.41 3.43 18.99
N THR A 61 15.10 3.36 17.84
CA THR A 61 16.57 3.44 17.79
C THR A 61 17.11 4.86 17.91
N LEU A 62 16.32 5.90 17.58
CA LEU A 62 16.70 7.31 17.70
C LEU A 62 16.18 7.96 18.98
N GLY A 63 15.14 7.44 19.60
CA GLY A 63 14.56 7.98 20.80
C GLY A 63 13.22 7.33 21.14
N PHE A 64 12.63 7.77 22.25
CA PHE A 64 11.31 7.34 22.72
C PHE A 64 10.26 8.40 22.43
N ILE A 65 9.18 8.01 21.75
CA ILE A 65 8.04 8.90 21.44
C ILE A 65 7.01 8.73 22.55
N SER A 66 6.87 9.73 23.43
CA SER A 66 5.92 9.71 24.55
C SER A 66 4.51 10.18 24.15
N ARG A 67 4.41 11.00 23.10
CA ARG A 67 3.13 11.54 22.61
C ARG A 67 3.19 11.76 21.12
N VAL A 68 2.10 11.45 20.43
CA VAL A 68 1.90 11.72 19.00
C VAL A 68 0.56 12.42 18.81
N THR A 69 0.53 13.42 17.95
CA THR A 69 -0.71 14.03 17.45
C THR A 69 -0.87 13.67 16.00
N TYR A 70 -2.02 13.05 15.64
CA TYR A 70 -2.33 12.69 14.28
C TYR A 70 -3.43 13.60 13.72
N GLU A 71 -3.32 13.93 12.45
CA GLU A 71 -4.47 14.41 11.70
C GLU A 71 -5.37 13.22 11.38
N THR A 72 -6.69 13.40 11.58
CA THR A 72 -7.68 12.38 11.25
C THR A 72 -8.19 12.59 9.84
N VAL A 73 -8.59 11.48 9.20
CA VAL A 73 -9.28 11.50 7.91
C VAL A 73 -10.74 11.05 8.11
N PRO A 74 -11.69 11.50 7.28
CA PRO A 74 -13.06 11.01 7.36
C PRO A 74 -13.12 9.50 7.16
N GLU A 75 -13.80 8.78 8.03
CA GLU A 75 -14.16 7.39 7.80
C GLU A 75 -15.60 7.34 7.30
N TYR A 76 -15.77 7.07 6.01
CA TYR A 76 -17.09 7.01 5.41
C TYR A 76 -17.78 5.68 5.74
N ALA A 77 -19.08 5.77 6.05
CA ALA A 77 -19.90 4.62 6.44
C ALA A 77 -20.18 3.67 5.25
N HIS A 78 -20.27 4.22 4.04
CA HIS A 78 -20.52 3.45 2.83
C HIS A 78 -19.19 3.02 2.22
N LYS A 79 -18.93 1.71 2.19
CA LYS A 79 -17.73 1.12 1.58
C LYS A 79 -18.07 -0.11 0.77
N ALA A 80 -17.27 -0.37 -0.24
CA ALA A 80 -17.34 -1.58 -1.04
C ALA A 80 -15.95 -2.11 -1.32
N SER A 81 -15.82 -3.44 -1.37
CA SER A 81 -14.57 -4.11 -1.73
C SER A 81 -14.82 -5.18 -2.78
N ALA A 82 -13.81 -5.43 -3.63
CA ALA A 82 -13.83 -6.49 -4.63
C ALA A 82 -12.44 -7.12 -4.80
N LEU A 83 -12.43 -8.37 -5.31
CA LEU A 83 -11.22 -8.97 -5.90
C LEU A 83 -11.35 -8.92 -7.42
N ALA A 84 -10.38 -8.30 -8.08
CA ALA A 84 -10.22 -8.31 -9.53
C ALA A 84 -9.09 -9.27 -9.89
N PHE A 85 -9.37 -10.28 -10.73
CA PHE A 85 -8.43 -11.33 -11.10
C PHE A 85 -7.88 -11.10 -12.50
N PHE A 86 -6.57 -11.07 -12.63
CA PHE A 86 -5.82 -10.90 -13.87
C PHE A 86 -5.09 -12.19 -14.23
N SER A 87 -4.90 -12.42 -15.53
CA SER A 87 -4.15 -13.57 -16.04
C SER A 87 -2.66 -13.54 -15.68
N ASP A 88 -2.13 -12.33 -15.46
CA ASP A 88 -0.72 -12.09 -15.21
C ASP A 88 -0.50 -10.85 -14.32
N MET A 89 0.71 -10.77 -13.76
CA MET A 89 1.10 -9.68 -12.86
C MET A 89 1.29 -8.35 -13.59
N GLU A 90 1.73 -8.35 -14.84
CA GLU A 90 1.97 -7.12 -15.60
C GLU A 90 0.66 -6.37 -15.81
N SER A 91 -0.39 -7.07 -16.23
CA SER A 91 -1.73 -6.52 -16.40
C SER A 91 -2.28 -5.95 -15.09
N ALA A 92 -2.10 -6.65 -13.97
CA ALA A 92 -2.49 -6.16 -12.65
C ALA A 92 -1.73 -4.88 -12.26
N CYS A 93 -0.41 -4.84 -12.50
CA CYS A 93 0.41 -3.65 -12.21
C CYS A 93 -0.01 -2.44 -13.07
N ARG A 94 -0.31 -2.64 -14.34
CA ARG A 94 -0.82 -1.59 -15.22
C ARG A 94 -2.19 -1.07 -14.75
N ALA A 95 -3.07 -1.97 -14.32
CA ALA A 95 -4.36 -1.60 -13.75
C ALA A 95 -4.21 -0.72 -12.49
N VAL A 96 -3.23 -1.00 -11.61
CA VAL A 96 -2.95 -0.16 -10.44
C VAL A 96 -2.58 1.27 -10.84
N VAL A 97 -1.82 1.45 -11.94
CA VAL A 97 -1.48 2.79 -12.44
C VAL A 97 -2.73 3.56 -12.87
N SER A 98 -3.66 2.90 -13.57
CA SER A 98 -4.94 3.52 -13.98
C SER A 98 -5.87 3.78 -12.80
N LEU A 99 -5.89 2.88 -11.80
CA LEU A 99 -6.70 3.04 -10.59
C LEU A 99 -6.22 4.20 -9.70
N LYS A 100 -4.96 4.63 -9.81
CA LYS A 100 -4.45 5.80 -9.08
C LYS A 100 -5.25 7.07 -9.35
N GLU A 101 -5.76 7.24 -10.56
CA GLU A 101 -6.55 8.40 -10.99
C GLU A 101 -8.06 8.21 -10.72
N ARG A 102 -8.45 7.14 -10.03
CA ARG A 102 -9.83 6.80 -9.71
C ARG A 102 -10.07 6.89 -8.19
N PRO A 103 -11.34 7.02 -7.77
CA PRO A 103 -11.69 7.16 -6.35
C PRO A 103 -11.55 5.83 -5.59
N VAL A 104 -10.32 5.35 -5.42
CA VAL A 104 -9.99 4.17 -4.63
C VAL A 104 -9.32 4.56 -3.31
N ASP A 105 -9.70 3.91 -2.23
CA ASP A 105 -9.11 4.14 -0.89
C ASP A 105 -7.99 3.14 -0.60
N ALA A 106 -8.08 1.93 -1.17
CA ALA A 106 -7.03 0.93 -1.07
C ALA A 106 -6.99 0.02 -2.30
N VAL A 107 -5.77 -0.34 -2.71
CA VAL A 107 -5.49 -1.37 -3.71
C VAL A 107 -4.33 -2.22 -3.20
N GLU A 108 -4.59 -3.51 -2.99
CA GLU A 108 -3.59 -4.47 -2.53
C GLU A 108 -3.38 -5.56 -3.58
N LEU A 109 -2.14 -5.81 -3.98
CA LEU A 109 -1.79 -6.85 -4.94
C LEU A 109 -1.54 -8.17 -4.21
N LEU A 110 -2.14 -9.23 -4.71
CA LEU A 110 -2.00 -10.61 -4.24
C LEU A 110 -1.48 -11.48 -5.40
N ASP A 111 -0.26 -11.96 -5.29
CA ASP A 111 0.34 -12.86 -6.28
C ASP A 111 -0.25 -14.28 -6.20
N ARG A 112 0.08 -15.12 -7.18
CA ARG A 112 -0.43 -16.49 -7.24
C ARG A 112 -0.07 -17.34 -6.01
N ALA A 113 1.12 -17.14 -5.45
CA ALA A 113 1.54 -17.87 -4.24
C ALA A 113 0.67 -17.49 -3.04
N SER A 114 0.41 -16.20 -2.87
CA SER A 114 -0.49 -15.66 -1.86
C SER A 114 -1.91 -16.21 -2.00
N LEU A 115 -2.46 -16.20 -3.22
CA LEU A 115 -3.80 -16.72 -3.50
C LEU A 115 -3.91 -18.21 -3.21
N ARG A 116 -2.89 -19.03 -3.56
CA ARG A 116 -2.85 -20.47 -3.23
C ARG A 116 -2.89 -20.73 -1.72
N CYS A 117 -2.15 -19.97 -0.93
CA CYS A 117 -2.08 -20.14 0.51
C CYS A 117 -3.43 -19.91 1.21
N VAL A 118 -4.34 -19.17 0.59
CA VAL A 118 -5.65 -18.84 1.15
C VAL A 118 -6.82 -19.56 0.46
N ALA A 119 -6.59 -20.20 -0.70
CA ALA A 119 -7.65 -20.83 -1.52
C ALA A 119 -8.47 -21.89 -0.80
N HIS A 120 -7.94 -22.47 0.27
CA HIS A 120 -8.61 -23.51 1.06
C HIS A 120 -9.34 -22.99 2.30
N LYS A 121 -9.24 -21.69 2.57
CA LYS A 121 -9.90 -21.10 3.73
C LYS A 121 -11.42 -21.02 3.51
N PRO A 122 -12.23 -21.20 4.57
CA PRO A 122 -13.68 -21.06 4.48
C PRO A 122 -14.09 -19.68 3.93
N GLY A 123 -15.10 -19.67 3.05
CA GLY A 123 -15.65 -18.44 2.48
C GLY A 123 -14.85 -17.83 1.35
N MET A 124 -13.78 -18.50 0.87
CA MET A 124 -13.01 -18.01 -0.28
C MET A 124 -13.70 -18.36 -1.61
N PRO A 125 -13.61 -17.47 -2.62
CA PRO A 125 -14.16 -17.75 -3.95
C PRO A 125 -13.61 -19.08 -4.49
N PRO A 126 -14.45 -19.97 -5.02
CA PRO A 126 -14.01 -21.25 -5.60
C PRO A 126 -12.97 -21.07 -6.71
N LEU A 127 -13.06 -19.98 -7.45
CA LEU A 127 -12.14 -19.60 -8.53
C LEU A 127 -10.68 -19.63 -8.09
N LEU A 128 -10.36 -19.31 -6.83
CA LEU A 128 -8.98 -19.30 -6.32
C LEU A 128 -8.25 -20.64 -6.53
N LYS A 129 -9.01 -21.77 -6.57
CA LYS A 129 -8.44 -23.12 -6.73
C LYS A 129 -8.06 -23.43 -8.18
N THR A 130 -8.71 -22.78 -9.14
CA THR A 130 -8.60 -23.05 -10.58
C THR A 130 -7.83 -21.97 -11.35
N LEU A 131 -7.38 -20.91 -10.67
CA LEU A 131 -6.63 -19.83 -11.30
C LEU A 131 -5.33 -20.35 -11.94
N PRO A 132 -4.97 -19.84 -13.13
CA PRO A 132 -3.71 -20.19 -13.80
C PRO A 132 -2.47 -19.76 -12.98
N GLU A 133 -1.30 -20.31 -13.35
CA GLU A 133 -0.04 -20.08 -12.62
C GLU A 133 0.38 -18.61 -12.54
N GLY A 134 0.17 -17.82 -13.57
CA GLY A 134 0.52 -16.40 -13.63
C GLY A 134 -0.51 -15.48 -12.96
N ALA A 135 -1.66 -16.02 -12.53
CA ALA A 135 -2.76 -15.20 -12.05
C ALA A 135 -2.37 -14.32 -10.85
N THR A 136 -2.87 -13.11 -10.87
CA THR A 136 -2.67 -12.09 -9.83
C THR A 136 -4.02 -11.47 -9.52
N ALA A 137 -4.28 -11.12 -8.26
CA ALA A 137 -5.49 -10.40 -7.89
C ALA A 137 -5.16 -9.02 -7.32
N LEU A 138 -6.06 -8.08 -7.54
CA LEU A 138 -6.11 -6.81 -6.81
C LEU A 138 -7.31 -6.85 -5.86
N LEU A 139 -7.07 -6.67 -4.58
CA LEU A 139 -8.10 -6.36 -3.60
C LEU A 139 -8.28 -4.84 -3.60
N ILE A 140 -9.45 -4.39 -4.02
CA ILE A 140 -9.77 -2.98 -4.21
C ILE A 140 -10.84 -2.58 -3.21
N GLU A 141 -10.68 -1.44 -2.56
CA GLU A 141 -11.69 -0.84 -1.69
C GLU A 141 -11.94 0.61 -2.09
N THR A 142 -13.21 1.00 -2.10
CA THR A 142 -13.66 2.38 -2.24
C THR A 142 -14.68 2.71 -1.17
N ARG A 143 -14.69 3.98 -0.73
CA ARG A 143 -15.57 4.49 0.33
C ARG A 143 -16.21 5.79 -0.10
N ALA A 144 -17.41 6.06 0.39
CA ALA A 144 -18.14 7.28 0.05
C ALA A 144 -19.02 7.76 1.21
N PRO A 145 -19.37 9.07 1.24
CA PRO A 145 -20.27 9.62 2.25
C PRO A 145 -21.73 9.17 2.08
N SER A 146 -22.11 8.72 0.88
CA SER A 146 -23.46 8.23 0.57
C SER A 146 -23.43 6.99 -0.31
N GLY A 147 -24.54 6.22 -0.33
CA GLY A 147 -24.68 5.05 -1.21
C GLY A 147 -24.64 5.40 -2.68
N SER A 148 -25.28 6.50 -3.09
CA SER A 148 -25.28 6.96 -4.49
C SER A 148 -23.89 7.36 -4.98
N GLU A 149 -23.10 8.03 -4.12
CA GLU A 149 -21.71 8.34 -4.47
C GLU A 149 -20.85 7.08 -4.51
N LEU A 150 -21.10 6.10 -3.62
CA LEU A 150 -20.41 4.82 -3.66
C LEU A 150 -20.62 4.09 -4.99
N GLU A 151 -21.87 4.06 -5.49
CA GLU A 151 -22.21 3.47 -6.80
C GLU A 151 -21.44 4.14 -7.95
N LEU A 152 -21.37 5.48 -7.96
CA LEU A 152 -20.60 6.24 -8.95
C LEU A 152 -19.10 5.91 -8.89
N ARG A 153 -18.54 5.78 -7.68
CA ARG A 153 -17.14 5.42 -7.48
C ARG A 153 -16.86 4.00 -7.96
N ILE A 154 -17.74 3.03 -7.64
CA ILE A 154 -17.64 1.66 -8.14
C ILE A 154 -17.67 1.64 -9.67
N ALA A 155 -18.62 2.34 -10.30
CA ALA A 155 -18.72 2.42 -11.75
C ALA A 155 -17.43 2.97 -12.39
N SER A 156 -16.85 4.04 -11.81
CA SER A 156 -15.58 4.60 -12.25
C SER A 156 -14.39 3.65 -12.13
N VAL A 157 -14.37 2.83 -11.09
CA VAL A 157 -13.34 1.80 -10.89
C VAL A 157 -13.50 0.67 -11.91
N LEU A 158 -14.71 0.19 -12.12
CA LEU A 158 -15.02 -0.85 -13.11
C LEU A 158 -14.66 -0.40 -14.53
N GLU A 159 -15.02 0.83 -14.92
CA GLU A 159 -14.62 1.43 -16.19
C GLU A 159 -13.10 1.41 -16.42
N ALA A 160 -12.33 1.72 -15.38
CA ALA A 160 -10.88 1.69 -15.48
C ALA A 160 -10.32 0.26 -15.63
N LEU A 161 -11.01 -0.73 -15.07
CA LEU A 161 -10.61 -2.14 -15.14
C LEU A 161 -10.99 -2.80 -16.47
N ASP A 162 -12.02 -2.33 -17.16
CA ASP A 162 -12.47 -2.87 -18.45
C ASP A 162 -11.38 -2.82 -19.56
N ALA A 163 -10.39 -1.96 -19.40
CA ALA A 163 -9.26 -1.88 -20.33
C ALA A 163 -8.26 -3.03 -20.20
N TYR A 164 -8.44 -3.92 -19.22
CA TYR A 164 -7.48 -4.98 -18.89
C TYR A 164 -8.09 -6.37 -19.03
N PRO A 165 -7.26 -7.40 -19.36
CA PRO A 165 -7.74 -8.78 -19.48
C PRO A 165 -8.02 -9.37 -18.08
N LEU A 166 -9.26 -9.26 -17.64
CA LEU A 166 -9.74 -9.87 -16.41
C LEU A 166 -10.15 -11.33 -16.64
N ILE A 167 -9.91 -12.18 -15.64
CA ILE A 167 -10.36 -13.59 -15.67
C ILE A 167 -11.88 -13.66 -15.53
N GLU A 168 -12.45 -12.79 -14.68
CA GLU A 168 -13.88 -12.59 -14.52
C GLU A 168 -14.18 -11.14 -14.15
N ALA A 169 -15.41 -10.71 -14.36
CA ALA A 169 -15.84 -9.36 -13.98
C ALA A 169 -15.80 -9.20 -12.45
N PRO A 170 -15.18 -8.15 -11.92
CA PRO A 170 -15.09 -7.93 -10.47
C PRO A 170 -16.48 -7.63 -9.88
N ALA A 171 -16.83 -8.32 -8.81
CA ALA A 171 -18.06 -8.09 -8.07
C ALA A 171 -17.75 -7.32 -6.78
N PHE A 172 -18.19 -6.05 -6.72
CA PHE A 172 -18.08 -5.25 -5.49
C PHE A 172 -19.19 -5.69 -4.51
N THR A 173 -18.78 -5.95 -3.27
CA THR A 173 -19.72 -6.22 -2.16
C THR A 173 -19.70 -5.04 -1.18
N THR A 174 -20.88 -4.74 -0.63
CA THR A 174 -21.07 -3.80 0.48
C THR A 174 -21.38 -4.52 1.79
N ASP A 175 -21.51 -5.86 1.77
CA ASP A 175 -21.74 -6.66 2.97
C ASP A 175 -20.47 -6.62 3.87
N PRO A 176 -20.57 -6.11 5.10
CA PRO A 176 -19.44 -6.03 6.02
C PRO A 176 -18.76 -7.39 6.26
N ALA A 177 -19.52 -8.47 6.35
CA ALA A 177 -18.98 -9.80 6.61
C ALA A 177 -18.17 -10.32 5.41
N GLU A 178 -18.59 -10.01 4.18
CA GLU A 178 -17.82 -10.33 2.97
C GLU A 178 -16.58 -9.47 2.84
N ILE A 179 -16.69 -8.16 3.07
CA ILE A 179 -15.57 -7.24 3.09
C ILE A 179 -14.50 -7.73 4.08
N ASP A 180 -14.89 -8.08 5.30
CA ASP A 180 -13.96 -8.60 6.31
C ASP A 180 -13.30 -9.90 5.86
N ARG A 181 -14.04 -10.79 5.18
CA ARG A 181 -13.45 -12.01 4.60
C ARG A 181 -12.37 -11.70 3.57
N LEU A 182 -12.65 -10.78 2.64
CA LEU A 182 -11.69 -10.36 1.62
C LEU A 182 -10.42 -9.76 2.26
N TRP A 183 -10.56 -8.89 3.22
CA TRP A 183 -9.43 -8.29 3.93
C TRP A 183 -8.66 -9.28 4.82
N ASN A 184 -9.34 -10.30 5.36
CA ASN A 184 -8.68 -11.38 6.11
C ASN A 184 -7.82 -12.27 5.22
N VAL A 185 -8.14 -12.40 3.92
CA VAL A 185 -7.23 -13.01 2.92
C VAL A 185 -5.88 -12.29 2.98
N ARG A 186 -5.91 -10.97 2.81
CA ARG A 186 -4.70 -10.13 2.80
C ARG A 186 -3.93 -10.22 4.11
N LYS A 187 -4.59 -10.12 5.27
CA LYS A 187 -3.97 -10.19 6.60
C LYS A 187 -3.28 -11.54 6.84
N GLY A 188 -3.90 -12.63 6.39
CA GLY A 188 -3.39 -13.99 6.57
C GLY A 188 -2.33 -14.43 5.56
N THR A 189 -2.08 -13.66 4.51
CA THR A 189 -1.20 -14.08 3.40
C THR A 189 0.26 -14.19 3.83
N PHE A 190 0.80 -13.17 4.50
CA PHE A 190 2.22 -13.17 4.86
C PHE A 190 2.63 -14.32 5.78
N PRO A 191 1.92 -14.59 6.89
CA PRO A 191 2.20 -15.77 7.72
C PRO A 191 2.02 -17.08 6.96
N ALA A 192 1.00 -17.19 6.10
CA ALA A 192 0.72 -18.41 5.36
C ALA A 192 1.82 -18.73 4.33
N VAL A 193 2.28 -17.73 3.57
CA VAL A 193 3.41 -17.89 2.63
C VAL A 193 4.70 -18.20 3.38
N GLY A 194 4.93 -17.54 4.52
CA GLY A 194 6.08 -17.80 5.38
C GLY A 194 6.14 -19.24 5.89
N ALA A 195 4.99 -19.82 6.23
CA ALA A 195 4.88 -21.18 6.75
C ALA A 195 5.22 -22.27 5.69
N VAL A 196 4.97 -22.02 4.41
CA VAL A 196 5.21 -22.98 3.32
C VAL A 196 6.49 -22.72 2.52
N ARG A 197 7.27 -21.72 2.90
CA ARG A 197 8.53 -21.40 2.21
C ARG A 197 9.55 -22.52 2.30
N LYS A 198 10.35 -22.67 1.26
CA LYS A 198 11.47 -23.62 1.26
C LYS A 198 12.54 -23.18 2.29
N PRO A 199 13.22 -24.12 2.99
CA PRO A 199 14.37 -23.79 3.82
C PRO A 199 15.41 -22.95 3.06
N ALA A 200 16.08 -22.04 3.76
CA ALA A 200 17.08 -21.12 3.20
C ALA A 200 16.56 -20.11 2.18
N THR A 201 15.25 -19.93 2.08
CA THR A 201 14.62 -18.84 1.28
C THR A 201 14.00 -17.78 2.18
N THR A 202 13.77 -16.59 1.63
CA THR A 202 13.00 -15.55 2.32
C THR A 202 11.71 -15.24 1.57
N VAL A 203 10.74 -14.66 2.29
CA VAL A 203 9.54 -14.12 1.66
C VAL A 203 9.80 -12.68 1.27
N VAL A 204 9.69 -12.38 -0.01
CA VAL A 204 9.67 -11.00 -0.50
C VAL A 204 8.22 -10.58 -0.63
N ARG A 205 7.85 -9.55 0.12
CA ARG A 205 6.53 -8.94 0.00
C ARG A 205 6.57 -7.88 -1.10
N PRO A 206 5.99 -8.12 -2.27
CA PRO A 206 5.89 -7.08 -3.28
C PRO A 206 5.00 -5.96 -2.74
N THR A 207 5.53 -4.77 -2.69
CA THR A 207 4.76 -3.55 -2.43
C THR A 207 4.80 -2.73 -3.70
N LEU A 208 3.67 -2.63 -4.38
CA LEU A 208 3.55 -1.70 -5.50
C LEU A 208 3.59 -0.28 -4.93
N ARG A 209 4.57 0.48 -5.39
CA ARG A 209 4.76 1.87 -5.01
C ARG A 209 4.64 2.71 -6.27
N VAL A 210 3.61 3.51 -6.32
CA VAL A 210 3.45 4.50 -7.38
C VAL A 210 3.95 5.83 -6.84
N PRO A 211 4.74 6.62 -7.61
CA PRO A 211 5.14 7.95 -7.19
C PRO A 211 3.90 8.79 -6.82
N MET A 212 3.95 9.43 -5.66
CA MET A 212 2.99 10.47 -5.33
C MET A 212 3.42 11.72 -6.11
N THR A 213 2.62 12.11 -7.08
CA THR A 213 2.81 13.35 -7.85
C THR A 213 2.27 14.53 -7.09
#